data_edcd7e6b0689e337e5e329780a3f2e71
#
_entry.id   edcd7e6b0689e337e5e329780a3f2e71
#
_cell.length_a   1.000
_cell.length_b   1.000
_cell.length_c   1.000
_cell.angle_alpha   90.00
_cell.angle_beta   90.00
_cell.angle_gamma   90.00
#
_symmetry.space_group_name_H-M   'P 1'
#
loop_
_entity.id
_entity.type
_entity.pdbx_description
1 polymer ?
#
loop_
_entity_poly.entity_id
_entity_poly.type
_entity_poly.pdbx_seq_one_letter_code
_entity_poly.pdbx_strand_id
1 'polypeptide(L)'
;MADHDSVSDGLRDLPQVLLAFADAQGAAVISAERCDLIGQTPPEAQVTALVHWLGQRGEDTVFHSDNVRRDITDLPELAAHAGGVLAVAISQIHSHYLLWFRPEQVRTVNWAGQPIKQVGPQGNLDPRHSFERWQEELRGYSEPWDPLVIEGVLELRTAVLGIVLRKAEELAQLAGDLRRSNKELEAFSYSVSHDLRPPCGTSRATPNCWANWKARA
;
A
#
# COMPACT_ATOMS: atom_id res chain seq x y z
N MET A 1 -14.20 3.43 1.95
CA MET A 1 -12.91 3.90 2.49
C MET A 1 -12.49 3.18 3.78
N ALA A 2 -13.36 2.54 4.54
CA ALA A 2 -13.00 1.91 5.82
C ALA A 2 -12.37 0.50 5.76
N ASP A 3 -12.28 -0.15 4.59
CA ASP A 3 -11.92 -1.58 4.51
C ASP A 3 -10.47 -1.88 4.09
N HIS A 4 -9.77 -0.92 3.52
CA HIS A 4 -8.34 -1.08 3.27
C HIS A 4 -7.53 -0.98 4.56
N ASP A 5 -8.06 -0.30 5.58
CA ASP A 5 -7.42 -0.15 6.88
C ASP A 5 -7.33 -1.48 7.64
N SER A 6 -8.29 -2.40 7.47
CA SER A 6 -8.29 -3.65 8.22
C SER A 6 -7.21 -4.65 7.77
N VAL A 7 -6.83 -4.66 6.49
CA VAL A 7 -5.75 -5.53 5.98
C VAL A 7 -4.39 -4.92 6.32
N SER A 8 -4.25 -3.60 6.20
CA SER A 8 -3.05 -2.87 6.59
C SER A 8 -2.81 -3.00 8.09
N ASP A 9 -3.86 -2.92 8.91
CA ASP A 9 -3.78 -3.11 10.35
C ASP A 9 -3.36 -4.53 10.71
N GLY A 10 -3.91 -5.56 10.02
CA GLY A 10 -3.53 -6.95 10.23
C GLY A 10 -2.07 -7.24 9.85
N LEU A 11 -1.54 -6.63 8.80
CA LEU A 11 -0.12 -6.75 8.42
C LEU A 11 0.79 -6.02 9.43
N ARG A 12 0.34 -4.91 9.99
CA ARG A 12 1.06 -4.14 10.99
C ARG A 12 1.13 -4.85 12.35
N ASP A 13 0.11 -5.64 12.69
CA ASP A 13 0.07 -6.39 13.94
C ASP A 13 1.07 -7.56 13.98
N LEU A 14 1.62 -7.94 12.81
CA LEU A 14 2.58 -9.04 12.67
C LEU A 14 3.93 -8.59 12.05
N PRO A 15 4.61 -7.57 12.63
CA PRO A 15 5.78 -6.96 12.02
C PRO A 15 6.93 -7.95 11.80
N GLN A 16 7.14 -8.86 12.74
CA GLN A 16 8.21 -9.86 12.64
C GLN A 16 7.94 -10.90 11.55
N VAL A 17 6.69 -11.28 11.34
CA VAL A 17 6.31 -12.20 10.27
C VAL A 17 6.53 -11.55 8.91
N LEU A 18 6.16 -10.26 8.77
CA LEU A 18 6.35 -9.52 7.54
C LEU A 18 7.83 -9.37 7.18
N LEU A 19 8.69 -9.08 8.16
CA LEU A 19 10.14 -8.98 7.96
C LEU A 19 10.77 -10.35 7.64
N ALA A 20 10.41 -11.38 8.41
CA ALA A 20 10.93 -12.73 8.22
C ALA A 20 10.51 -13.35 6.89
N PHE A 21 9.34 -13.00 6.37
CA PHE A 21 8.82 -13.49 5.10
C PHE A 21 9.75 -13.17 3.92
N ALA A 22 10.30 -11.98 3.89
CA ALA A 22 11.21 -11.53 2.83
C ALA A 22 12.68 -11.52 3.27
N ASP A 23 13.00 -12.03 4.46
CA ASP A 23 14.32 -11.92 5.07
C ASP A 23 14.86 -10.48 4.96
N ALA A 24 14.05 -9.51 5.38
CA ALA A 24 14.34 -8.09 5.29
C ALA A 24 14.49 -7.47 6.67
N GLN A 25 15.25 -6.38 6.76
CA GLN A 25 15.43 -5.64 8.02
C GLN A 25 14.43 -4.51 8.19
N GLY A 26 13.80 -4.07 7.10
CA GLY A 26 12.75 -3.06 7.09
C GLY A 26 11.62 -3.43 6.16
N ALA A 27 10.42 -2.97 6.49
CA ALA A 27 9.25 -3.05 5.62
C ALA A 27 8.42 -1.77 5.73
N ALA A 28 7.65 -1.47 4.70
CA ALA A 28 6.68 -0.39 4.72
C ALA A 28 5.35 -0.87 4.14
N VAL A 29 4.26 -0.50 4.79
CA VAL A 29 2.89 -0.73 4.33
C VAL A 29 2.31 0.62 3.96
N ILE A 30 2.04 0.80 2.66
CA ILE A 30 1.50 2.04 2.13
C ILE A 30 0.04 1.83 1.79
N SER A 31 -0.82 2.65 2.36
CA SER A 31 -2.21 2.82 1.96
C SER A 31 -2.45 4.28 1.64
N ALA A 32 -3.39 4.58 0.74
CA ALA A 32 -3.60 5.88 0.07
C ALA A 32 -3.17 7.16 0.85
N GLU A 33 -3.32 7.19 2.17
CA GLU A 33 -3.03 8.34 3.03
C GLU A 33 -2.06 8.01 4.19
N ARG A 34 -1.61 6.75 4.30
CA ARG A 34 -0.79 6.27 5.41
C ARG A 34 0.45 5.54 4.95
N CYS A 35 1.55 5.82 5.62
CA CYS A 35 2.82 5.13 5.47
C CYS A 35 3.23 4.55 6.82
N ASP A 36 3.06 3.25 7.01
CA ASP A 36 3.46 2.54 8.22
C ASP A 36 4.84 1.91 8.02
N LEU A 37 5.83 2.36 8.77
CA LEU A 37 7.21 1.91 8.69
C LEU A 37 7.50 0.87 9.79
N ILE A 38 8.15 -0.23 9.43
CA ILE A 38 8.44 -1.37 10.29
C ILE A 38 9.93 -1.70 10.21
N GLY A 39 10.62 -1.75 11.34
CA GLY A 39 12.05 -2.10 11.40
C GLY A 39 12.96 -0.99 10.87
N GLN A 40 14.03 -1.37 10.17
CA GLN A 40 15.01 -0.44 9.60
C GLN A 40 14.58 -0.02 8.20
N THR A 41 14.00 1.15 8.09
CA THR A 41 13.47 1.69 6.82
C THR A 41 14.11 3.02 6.48
N PRO A 42 14.09 3.41 5.19
CA PRO A 42 14.31 4.80 4.82
C PRO A 42 13.28 5.73 5.49
N PRO A 43 13.57 7.04 5.61
CA PRO A 43 12.60 8.02 6.07
C PRO A 43 11.32 8.01 5.23
N GLU A 44 10.17 8.33 5.84
CA GLU A 44 8.86 8.33 5.19
C GLU A 44 8.83 9.11 3.87
N ALA A 45 9.48 10.28 3.84
CA ALA A 45 9.57 11.10 2.62
C ALA A 45 10.23 10.35 1.45
N GLN A 46 11.26 9.55 1.72
CA GLN A 46 11.95 8.75 0.69
C GLN A 46 11.13 7.54 0.27
N VAL A 47 10.42 6.91 1.21
CA VAL A 47 9.51 5.80 0.90
C VAL A 47 8.36 6.29 0.02
N THR A 48 7.79 7.46 0.33
CA THR A 48 6.74 8.09 -0.48
C THR A 48 7.25 8.47 -1.88
N ALA A 49 8.46 9.01 -1.99
CA ALA A 49 9.09 9.31 -3.27
C ALA A 49 9.32 8.03 -4.10
N LEU A 50 9.73 6.94 -3.46
CA LEU A 50 9.88 5.63 -4.11
C LEU A 50 8.55 5.10 -4.63
N VAL A 51 7.47 5.18 -3.86
CA VAL A 51 6.12 4.78 -4.30
C VAL A 51 5.66 5.59 -5.50
N HIS A 52 5.90 6.90 -5.48
CA HIS A 52 5.58 7.76 -6.62
C HIS A 52 6.38 7.38 -7.87
N TRP A 53 7.67 7.12 -7.72
CA TRP A 53 8.54 6.67 -8.81
C TRP A 53 8.08 5.32 -9.39
N LEU A 54 7.72 4.34 -8.52
CA LEU A 54 7.16 3.05 -8.93
C LEU A 54 5.84 3.23 -9.69
N GLY A 55 4.96 4.10 -9.22
CA GLY A 55 3.68 4.39 -9.85
C GLY A 55 3.82 4.98 -11.26
N GLN A 56 4.88 5.75 -11.53
CA GLN A 56 5.15 6.31 -12.87
C GLN A 56 5.60 5.26 -13.89
N ARG A 57 6.19 4.16 -13.46
CA ARG A 57 6.63 3.06 -14.34
C ARG A 57 5.47 2.20 -14.87
N GLY A 58 4.35 2.17 -14.15
CA GLY A 58 3.02 1.74 -14.64
C GLY A 58 2.82 0.27 -15.00
N GLU A 59 3.85 -0.54 -15.15
CA GLU A 59 3.72 -1.89 -15.71
C GLU A 59 4.05 -3.02 -14.75
N ASP A 60 4.87 -2.78 -13.73
CA ASP A 60 5.36 -3.85 -12.88
C ASP A 60 4.50 -4.02 -11.61
N THR A 61 3.85 -5.16 -11.50
CA THR A 61 3.14 -5.56 -10.28
C THR A 61 4.13 -5.76 -9.11
N VAL A 62 5.34 -6.24 -9.41
CA VAL A 62 6.44 -6.44 -8.47
C VAL A 62 7.69 -5.81 -9.05
N PHE A 63 8.34 -4.99 -8.26
CA PHE A 63 9.65 -4.43 -8.54
C PHE A 63 10.64 -4.96 -7.51
N HIS A 64 11.81 -5.39 -7.93
CA HIS A 64 12.90 -5.75 -7.02
C HIS A 64 14.24 -5.26 -7.56
N SER A 65 15.10 -4.86 -6.65
CA SER A 65 16.49 -4.49 -6.95
C SER A 65 17.38 -4.92 -5.78
N ASP A 66 18.54 -5.43 -6.09
CA ASP A 66 19.63 -5.70 -5.16
C ASP A 66 20.66 -4.58 -5.12
N ASN A 67 20.50 -3.58 -5.98
CA ASN A 67 21.33 -2.38 -6.04
C ASN A 67 20.49 -1.13 -6.33
N VAL A 68 19.96 -0.54 -5.26
CA VAL A 68 19.13 0.65 -5.33
C VAL A 68 19.85 1.82 -6.02
N ARG A 69 21.16 1.98 -5.76
CA ARG A 69 21.97 3.05 -6.34
C ARG A 69 22.05 2.97 -7.87
N ARG A 70 22.12 1.75 -8.42
CA ARG A 70 22.20 1.50 -9.87
C ARG A 70 20.85 1.64 -10.55
N ASP A 71 19.81 1.06 -9.92
CA ASP A 71 18.53 0.83 -10.58
C ASP A 71 17.54 1.97 -10.34
N ILE A 72 17.74 2.77 -9.27
CA ILE A 72 16.88 3.90 -8.90
C ILE A 72 17.73 5.18 -8.84
N THR A 73 18.20 5.63 -10.00
CA THR A 73 19.09 6.80 -10.13
C THR A 73 18.42 8.11 -9.76
N ASP A 74 17.09 8.19 -9.87
CA ASP A 74 16.30 9.38 -9.58
C ASP A 74 16.17 9.70 -8.08
N LEU A 75 16.48 8.71 -7.21
CA LEU A 75 16.37 8.83 -5.76
C LEU A 75 17.70 8.45 -5.08
N PRO A 76 18.78 9.22 -5.28
CA PRO A 76 20.12 8.87 -4.79
C PRO A 76 20.20 8.78 -3.26
N GLU A 77 19.35 9.49 -2.52
CA GLU A 77 19.31 9.48 -1.06
C GLU A 77 18.81 8.14 -0.51
N LEU A 78 17.99 7.42 -1.27
CA LEU A 78 17.46 6.11 -0.88
C LEU A 78 18.60 5.09 -0.65
N ALA A 79 19.63 5.15 -1.49
CA ALA A 79 20.80 4.28 -1.41
C ALA A 79 21.62 4.44 -0.12
N ALA A 80 21.43 5.52 0.63
CA ALA A 80 22.06 5.69 1.95
C ALA A 80 21.40 4.85 3.05
N HIS A 81 20.15 4.43 2.84
CA HIS A 81 19.33 3.71 3.82
C HIS A 81 18.99 2.28 3.41
N ALA A 82 19.01 1.98 2.11
CA ALA A 82 18.71 0.66 1.59
C ALA A 82 19.63 0.28 0.43
N GLY A 83 20.26 -0.88 0.52
CA GLY A 83 21.03 -1.48 -0.59
C GLY A 83 20.10 -2.19 -1.58
N GLY A 84 19.05 -2.82 -1.09
CA GLY A 84 18.04 -3.53 -1.90
C GLY A 84 16.63 -3.18 -1.51
N VAL A 85 15.73 -3.26 -2.48
CA VAL A 85 14.29 -3.04 -2.31
C VAL A 85 13.50 -4.12 -3.05
N LEU A 86 12.42 -4.58 -2.42
CA LEU A 86 11.38 -5.40 -3.02
C LEU A 86 10.05 -4.70 -2.79
N ALA A 87 9.30 -4.43 -3.84
CA ALA A 87 8.05 -3.72 -3.80
C ALA A 87 6.96 -4.47 -4.55
N VAL A 88 5.76 -4.54 -4.00
CA VAL A 88 4.59 -5.09 -4.67
C VAL A 88 3.42 -4.11 -4.60
N ALA A 89 2.82 -3.84 -5.76
CA ALA A 89 1.60 -3.06 -5.87
C ALA A 89 0.39 -3.94 -5.56
N ILE A 90 -0.36 -3.62 -4.52
CA ILE A 90 -1.60 -4.34 -4.17
C ILE A 90 -2.76 -3.81 -5.01
N SER A 91 -2.81 -2.51 -5.27
CA SER A 91 -3.87 -1.86 -6.05
C SER A 91 -3.43 -1.62 -7.49
N GLN A 92 -4.32 -1.81 -8.46
CA GLN A 92 -4.07 -1.45 -9.86
C GLN A 92 -3.88 0.06 -10.08
N ILE A 93 -4.42 0.89 -9.21
CA ILE A 93 -4.23 2.35 -9.23
C ILE A 93 -2.98 2.79 -8.46
N HIS A 94 -2.10 1.86 -8.11
CA HIS A 94 -0.81 2.10 -7.47
C HIS A 94 -0.89 2.99 -6.21
N SER A 95 -1.98 2.86 -5.45
CA SER A 95 -2.18 3.61 -4.19
C SER A 95 -1.83 2.80 -2.94
N HIS A 96 -1.61 1.50 -3.09
CA HIS A 96 -1.30 0.58 -2.00
C HIS A 96 -0.10 -0.28 -2.37
N TYR A 97 0.92 -0.24 -1.53
CA TYR A 97 2.16 -0.99 -1.71
C TYR A 97 2.57 -1.70 -0.43
N LEU A 98 3.22 -2.85 -0.61
CA LEU A 98 4.10 -3.44 0.39
C LEU A 98 5.53 -3.34 -0.13
N LEU A 99 6.41 -2.87 0.74
CA LEU A 99 7.82 -2.67 0.43
C LEU A 99 8.67 -3.36 1.49
N TRP A 100 9.78 -3.95 1.06
CA TRP A 100 10.80 -4.50 1.94
C TRP A 100 12.15 -3.91 1.59
N PHE A 101 12.95 -3.67 2.62
CA PHE A 101 14.26 -3.05 2.51
C PHE A 101 15.31 -3.96 3.11
N ARG A 102 16.41 -4.15 2.35
CA ARG A 102 17.62 -4.78 2.82
C ARG A 102 18.75 -3.76 2.91
N PRO A 103 19.58 -3.81 3.95
CA PRO A 103 20.74 -2.93 4.07
C PRO A 103 21.78 -3.24 3.00
N GLU A 104 22.69 -2.31 2.80
CA GLU A 104 23.88 -2.54 2.02
C GLU A 104 24.74 -3.61 2.71
N GLN A 105 25.15 -4.61 1.94
CA GLN A 105 26.15 -5.59 2.38
C GLN A 105 27.51 -5.21 1.84
N VAL A 106 28.45 -5.00 2.75
CA VAL A 106 29.86 -4.86 2.38
C VAL A 106 30.40 -6.25 2.04
N ARG A 107 30.41 -6.59 0.77
CA ARG A 107 31.04 -7.84 0.31
C ARG A 107 32.55 -7.68 0.31
N THR A 108 33.19 -8.31 1.25
CA THR A 108 34.67 -8.49 1.20
C THR A 108 34.94 -9.65 0.25
N VAL A 109 35.24 -9.33 -1.01
CA VAL A 109 35.66 -10.39 -1.97
C VAL A 109 37.11 -10.73 -1.69
N ASN A 110 37.34 -11.90 -1.09
CA ASN A 110 38.68 -12.49 -1.01
C ASN A 110 39.08 -12.95 -2.42
N TRP A 111 39.93 -12.18 -3.07
CA TRP A 111 40.50 -12.56 -4.35
C TRP A 111 41.50 -13.69 -4.14
N ALA A 112 41.12 -14.92 -4.49
CA ALA A 112 42.05 -16.05 -4.67
C ALA A 112 42.58 -16.13 -6.10
N GLY A 113 42.55 -15.05 -6.90
CA GLY A 113 42.97 -14.98 -8.29
C GLY A 113 43.68 -13.67 -8.64
N GLN A 114 44.68 -13.75 -9.52
CA GLN A 114 45.52 -12.61 -9.91
C GLN A 114 44.68 -11.40 -10.42
N PRO A 115 44.98 -10.18 -9.95
CA PRO A 115 44.38 -8.97 -10.50
C PRO A 115 44.78 -8.84 -11.97
N ILE A 116 43.79 -8.72 -12.87
CA ILE A 116 44.05 -8.42 -14.29
C ILE A 116 44.67 -7.03 -14.32
N LYS A 117 45.96 -6.97 -14.66
CA LYS A 117 46.73 -5.74 -14.82
C LYS A 117 46.22 -5.01 -16.05
N GLN A 118 45.32 -4.05 -15.90
CA GLN A 118 45.05 -3.08 -16.97
C GLN A 118 46.18 -2.06 -16.98
N VAL A 119 47.00 -2.15 -18.02
CA VAL A 119 48.08 -1.21 -18.29
C VAL A 119 47.43 0.03 -18.94
N GLY A 120 47.46 1.18 -18.27
CA GLY A 120 47.04 2.45 -18.86
C GLY A 120 47.94 2.87 -20.02
N PRO A 121 47.50 3.82 -20.87
CA PRO A 121 48.22 4.25 -22.11
C PRO A 121 49.66 4.76 -21.90
N GLN A 122 50.06 5.00 -20.66
CA GLN A 122 51.39 5.51 -20.30
C GLN A 122 52.22 4.56 -19.43
N GLY A 123 51.83 3.28 -19.27
CA GLY A 123 52.62 2.28 -18.60
C GLY A 123 52.75 2.41 -17.07
N ASN A 124 52.07 3.37 -16.46
CA ASN A 124 52.09 3.54 -14.99
C ASN A 124 50.93 2.78 -14.34
N LEU A 125 51.27 1.83 -13.53
CA LEU A 125 50.37 1.12 -12.64
C LEU A 125 50.03 2.04 -11.47
N ASP A 126 48.80 2.60 -11.46
CA ASP A 126 48.29 3.27 -10.27
C ASP A 126 47.35 2.33 -9.51
N PRO A 127 47.86 1.58 -8.52
CA PRO A 127 47.04 0.59 -7.80
C PRO A 127 45.96 1.21 -6.94
N ARG A 128 46.08 2.50 -6.58
CA ARG A 128 45.13 3.19 -5.69
C ARG A 128 43.81 3.52 -6.40
N HIS A 129 43.86 4.08 -7.60
CA HIS A 129 42.64 4.41 -8.36
C HIS A 129 41.88 3.17 -8.83
N SER A 130 42.57 2.08 -9.11
CA SER A 130 41.96 0.81 -9.46
C SER A 130 41.25 0.16 -8.25
N PHE A 131 41.84 0.26 -7.05
CA PHE A 131 41.27 -0.29 -5.82
C PHE A 131 40.07 0.54 -5.30
N GLU A 132 40.16 1.87 -5.37
CA GLU A 132 39.08 2.78 -4.96
C GLU A 132 37.86 2.63 -5.89
N ARG A 133 38.08 2.57 -7.20
CA ARG A 133 37.01 2.34 -8.16
C ARG A 133 36.34 0.98 -7.97
N TRP A 134 37.14 -0.04 -7.68
CA TRP A 134 36.63 -1.38 -7.43
C TRP A 134 35.86 -1.48 -6.09
N GLN A 135 36.28 -0.78 -5.02
CA GLN A 135 35.52 -0.66 -3.81
C GLN A 135 34.20 0.09 -4.01
N GLU A 136 34.18 1.06 -4.91
CA GLU A 136 32.99 1.83 -5.25
C GLU A 136 32.00 1.00 -6.05
N GLU A 137 32.48 0.12 -6.95
CA GLU A 137 31.64 -0.84 -7.69
C GLU A 137 31.02 -1.92 -6.79
N LEU A 138 31.59 -2.22 -5.66
CA LEU A 138 31.06 -3.20 -4.70
C LEU A 138 30.13 -2.59 -3.64
N ARG A 139 30.04 -1.27 -3.58
CA ARG A 139 29.14 -0.58 -2.68
C ARG A 139 27.72 -0.50 -3.28
N GLY A 140 26.73 -0.52 -2.40
CA GLY A 140 25.35 -0.35 -2.77
C GLY A 140 24.58 -1.62 -3.09
N TYR A 141 25.22 -2.80 -2.92
CA TYR A 141 24.53 -4.09 -3.11
C TYR A 141 23.96 -4.60 -1.78
N SER A 142 22.74 -5.11 -1.84
CA SER A 142 22.19 -5.97 -0.79
C SER A 142 22.42 -7.45 -1.12
N GLU A 143 21.94 -8.32 -0.25
CA GLU A 143 21.72 -9.72 -0.59
C GLU A 143 20.67 -9.82 -1.71
N PRO A 144 20.90 -10.65 -2.74
CA PRO A 144 19.92 -10.84 -3.82
C PRO A 144 18.61 -11.39 -3.29
N TRP A 145 17.50 -10.96 -3.89
CA TRP A 145 16.18 -11.49 -3.56
C TRP A 145 16.04 -12.91 -4.10
N ASP A 146 15.68 -13.85 -3.22
CA ASP A 146 15.40 -15.22 -3.62
C ASP A 146 14.17 -15.25 -4.55
N PRO A 147 14.22 -15.94 -5.70
CA PRO A 147 13.07 -16.12 -6.58
C PRO A 147 11.83 -16.66 -5.86
N LEU A 148 12.01 -17.54 -4.86
CA LEU A 148 10.91 -18.08 -4.05
C LEU A 148 10.24 -16.99 -3.20
N VAL A 149 10.99 -16.01 -2.72
CA VAL A 149 10.46 -14.85 -1.99
C VAL A 149 9.62 -13.99 -2.93
N ILE A 150 10.11 -13.75 -4.16
CA ILE A 150 9.40 -12.95 -5.16
C ILE A 150 8.07 -13.64 -5.54
N GLU A 151 8.09 -14.94 -5.74
CA GLU A 151 6.89 -15.75 -6.02
C GLU A 151 5.91 -15.68 -4.83
N GLY A 152 6.40 -15.87 -3.62
CA GLY A 152 5.59 -15.77 -2.41
C GLY A 152 4.97 -14.38 -2.21
N VAL A 153 5.65 -13.30 -2.61
CA VAL A 153 5.09 -11.93 -2.59
C VAL A 153 3.93 -11.79 -3.58
N LEU A 154 3.99 -12.44 -4.75
CA LEU A 154 2.87 -12.46 -5.71
C LEU A 154 1.67 -13.26 -5.17
N GLU A 155 1.93 -14.37 -4.49
CA GLU A 155 0.87 -15.14 -3.81
C GLU A 155 0.24 -14.33 -2.67
N LEU A 156 1.05 -13.67 -1.85
CA LEU A 156 0.58 -12.78 -0.79
C LEU A 156 -0.32 -11.68 -1.37
N ARG A 157 0.11 -11.04 -2.46
CA ARG A 157 -0.70 -10.03 -3.17
C ARG A 157 -2.05 -10.60 -3.57
N THR A 158 -2.06 -11.78 -4.17
CA THR A 158 -3.29 -12.43 -4.64
C THR A 158 -4.23 -12.75 -3.48
N ALA A 159 -3.69 -13.22 -2.36
CA ALA A 159 -4.46 -13.48 -1.15
C ALA A 159 -5.07 -12.19 -0.57
N VAL A 160 -4.30 -11.11 -0.49
CA VAL A 160 -4.77 -9.79 -0.01
C VAL A 160 -5.88 -9.27 -0.91
N LEU A 161 -5.70 -9.32 -2.24
CA LEU A 161 -6.74 -8.90 -3.19
C LEU A 161 -8.02 -9.73 -3.03
N GLY A 162 -7.90 -11.04 -2.81
CA GLY A 162 -9.06 -11.92 -2.56
C GLY A 162 -9.84 -11.52 -1.29
N ILE A 163 -9.13 -11.14 -0.23
CA ILE A 163 -9.77 -10.66 1.01
C ILE A 163 -10.51 -9.35 0.76
N VAL A 164 -9.85 -8.38 0.11
CA VAL A 164 -10.43 -7.07 -0.19
C VAL A 164 -11.68 -7.21 -1.06
N LEU A 165 -11.62 -8.05 -2.10
CA LEU A 165 -12.74 -8.27 -3.02
C LEU A 165 -13.95 -8.86 -2.30
N ARG A 166 -13.74 -9.92 -1.47
CA ARG A 166 -14.80 -10.53 -0.67
C ARG A 166 -15.47 -9.52 0.25
N LYS A 167 -14.68 -8.68 0.89
CA LYS A 167 -15.18 -7.66 1.79
C LYS A 167 -16.01 -6.60 1.06
N ALA A 168 -15.55 -6.20 -0.13
CA ALA A 168 -16.30 -5.28 -0.98
C ALA A 168 -17.66 -5.87 -1.42
N GLU A 169 -17.71 -7.16 -1.73
CA GLU A 169 -18.95 -7.88 -2.06
C GLU A 169 -19.92 -7.91 -0.86
N GLU A 170 -19.43 -8.22 0.34
CA GLU A 170 -20.23 -8.21 1.56
C GLU A 170 -20.85 -6.84 1.83
N LEU A 171 -20.05 -5.77 1.69
CA LEU A 171 -20.53 -4.41 1.87
C LEU A 171 -21.55 -4.00 0.82
N ALA A 172 -21.35 -4.38 -0.44
CA ALA A 172 -22.30 -4.11 -1.51
C ALA A 172 -23.65 -4.79 -1.24
N GLN A 173 -23.62 -6.02 -0.73
CA GLN A 173 -24.82 -6.78 -0.35
C GLN A 173 -25.55 -6.07 0.81
N LEU A 174 -24.84 -5.73 1.89
CA LEU A 174 -25.42 -5.03 3.04
C LEU A 174 -26.02 -3.68 2.63
N ALA A 175 -25.34 -2.93 1.77
CA ALA A 175 -25.86 -1.68 1.24
C ALA A 175 -27.14 -1.88 0.40
N GLY A 176 -27.24 -2.98 -0.34
CA GLY A 176 -28.43 -3.38 -1.09
C GLY A 176 -29.60 -3.68 -0.17
N ASP A 177 -29.37 -4.47 0.88
CA ASP A 177 -30.39 -4.83 1.86
C ASP A 177 -30.89 -3.61 2.65
N LEU A 178 -29.96 -2.73 3.04
CA LEU A 178 -30.30 -1.47 3.71
C LEU A 178 -31.19 -0.56 2.85
N ARG A 179 -30.87 -0.44 1.55
CA ARG A 179 -31.70 0.33 0.60
C ARG A 179 -33.08 -0.26 0.43
N ARG A 180 -33.19 -1.61 0.41
CA ARG A 180 -34.49 -2.30 0.33
C ARG A 180 -35.31 -2.03 1.59
N SER A 181 -34.72 -2.23 2.77
CA SER A 181 -35.39 -1.98 4.05
C SER A 181 -35.86 -0.52 4.20
N ASN A 182 -35.03 0.45 3.77
CA ASN A 182 -35.44 1.85 3.76
C ASN A 182 -36.65 2.10 2.87
N LYS A 183 -36.68 1.55 1.65
CA LYS A 183 -37.83 1.67 0.77
C LYS A 183 -39.11 1.06 1.35
N GLU A 184 -38.99 -0.08 2.01
CA GLU A 184 -40.13 -0.72 2.70
C GLU A 184 -40.66 0.14 3.84
N LEU A 185 -39.75 0.72 4.65
CA LEU A 185 -40.11 1.66 5.72
C LEU A 185 -40.80 2.93 5.18
N GLU A 186 -40.28 3.50 4.10
CA GLU A 186 -40.89 4.65 3.44
C GLU A 186 -42.31 4.33 2.94
N ALA A 187 -42.48 3.18 2.27
CA ALA A 187 -43.78 2.71 1.78
C ALA A 187 -44.75 2.47 2.93
N PHE A 188 -44.28 1.85 4.03
CA PHE A 188 -45.09 1.65 5.22
C PHE A 188 -45.52 2.97 5.86
N SER A 189 -44.54 3.88 6.04
CA SER A 189 -44.82 5.23 6.58
C SER A 189 -45.84 6.00 5.76
N TYR A 190 -45.76 5.90 4.42
CA TYR A 190 -46.71 6.51 3.51
C TYR A 190 -48.11 5.89 3.68
N SER A 191 -48.22 4.55 3.72
CA SER A 191 -49.48 3.83 3.91
C SER A 191 -50.16 4.20 5.24
N VAL A 192 -49.38 4.18 6.35
CA VAL A 192 -49.89 4.57 7.66
C VAL A 192 -50.35 6.02 7.68
N SER A 193 -49.61 6.94 7.04
CA SER A 193 -49.97 8.36 6.96
C SER A 193 -51.22 8.59 6.11
N HIS A 194 -51.44 7.77 5.07
CA HIS A 194 -52.63 7.79 4.24
C HIS A 194 -53.85 7.28 5.03
N ASP A 195 -53.72 6.17 5.73
CA ASP A 195 -54.81 5.53 6.47
C ASP A 195 -55.24 6.32 7.71
N LEU A 196 -54.31 7.04 8.33
CA LEU A 196 -54.56 7.95 9.44
C LEU A 196 -55.15 9.29 9.01
N ARG A 197 -55.23 9.59 7.71
CA ARG A 197 -55.87 10.80 7.23
C ARG A 197 -57.40 10.61 7.36
N PRO A 198 -58.05 11.33 8.28
CA PRO A 198 -59.51 11.18 8.44
C PRO A 198 -60.16 11.44 7.07
N PRO A 199 -61.17 10.64 6.68
CA PRO A 199 -61.92 10.91 5.46
C PRO A 199 -62.50 12.30 5.61
N CYS A 200 -62.02 13.26 4.81
CA CYS A 200 -62.68 14.54 4.66
C CYS A 200 -64.01 14.24 3.99
N GLY A 201 -64.97 13.82 4.82
CA GLY A 201 -66.35 13.71 4.39
C GLY A 201 -66.76 15.07 3.84
N THR A 202 -67.30 15.05 2.65
CA THR A 202 -68.05 16.13 2.02
C THR A 202 -69.25 16.48 2.91
N SER A 203 -68.99 17.17 4.02
CA SER A 203 -70.03 17.84 4.80
C SER A 203 -69.91 19.33 4.51
N ARG A 204 -70.79 19.82 3.65
CA ARG A 204 -71.06 21.25 3.56
C ARG A 204 -71.38 21.79 4.94
N ALA A 205 -70.80 22.93 5.29
CA ALA A 205 -71.03 23.80 6.41
C ALA A 205 -70.29 23.39 7.76
N THR A 206 -69.11 24.00 7.99
CA THR A 206 -68.92 25.04 9.02
C THR A 206 -67.46 25.45 9.04
N PRO A 207 -67.12 26.73 8.92
CA PRO A 207 -65.73 27.20 9.05
C PRO A 207 -65.48 27.53 10.53
N ASN A 208 -65.16 26.58 11.39
CA ASN A 208 -64.64 26.86 12.71
C ASN A 208 -64.25 25.60 13.53
N CYS A 209 -63.47 24.70 12.93
CA CYS A 209 -62.96 23.58 13.73
C CYS A 209 -61.57 23.84 14.34
N TRP A 210 -60.90 24.94 13.99
CA TRP A 210 -59.55 25.26 14.49
C TRP A 210 -59.54 26.28 15.65
N ALA A 211 -60.68 26.86 16.04
CA ALA A 211 -60.69 27.87 17.12
C ALA A 211 -60.79 27.30 18.54
N ASN A 212 -61.14 26.04 18.71
CA ASN A 212 -61.44 25.50 20.05
C ASN A 212 -60.33 24.69 20.72
N TRP A 213 -59.16 24.55 20.05
CA TRP A 213 -58.05 23.82 20.68
C TRP A 213 -57.11 24.73 21.48
N LYS A 214 -57.10 26.06 21.25
CA LYS A 214 -56.26 27.02 21.99
C LYS A 214 -56.85 27.53 23.32
N ALA A 215 -58.06 27.08 23.73
CA ALA A 215 -58.71 27.55 24.95
C ALA A 215 -58.72 26.58 26.12
N ARG A 216 -57.93 25.46 26.02
CA ARG A 216 -57.76 24.49 27.13
C ARG A 216 -56.28 24.05 27.27
N ALA A 217 -55.36 25.00 27.36
CA ALA A 217 -54.02 24.79 27.90
C ALA A 217 -53.72 25.96 28.85
#